data_03db5a87a9602a2a7b33a3c785c39d8d
#
_entry.id   03db5a87a9602a2a7b33a3c785c39d8d
#
_cell.length_a   1.000
_cell.length_b   1.000
_cell.length_c   1.000
_cell.angle_alpha   90.00
_cell.angle_beta   90.00
_cell.angle_gamma   90.00
#
_symmetry.space_group_name_H-M   'P 1'
#
loop_
_entity.id
_entity.type
_entity.pdbx_description
1 polymer ?
#
loop_
_entity_poly.entity_id
_entity_poly.type
_entity_poly.pdbx_seq_one_letter_code
_entity_poly.pdbx_strand_id
1 'polypeptide(L)'
;RLPEETTIRRVLSSVDGAALDAAVGAWMWSRTAATVAGRRVLAVDGKTMRATATHLLAVLDHATGAVVAQQEVGPKTNEIPALRDMIDDLVARLPGLDGAVTTADAMHTQRATAEAITARGGHWVLTVKANQPRLLAQLKALPWKDTPATTAAERSHGRYVRRTIKALQAPQWIDFPNAAQVLQIRRTRTTRTKDASNKRTTETVYAICSLDMIAAPPDHVAAWIQGHWGIENRLHWVRDVTFDEDRHQLPTTTTARAMATLRNTAISLIRLTSPDHPSRQRRKSSIASTCRYWATHPHQTLQQLTQQPTP
;
A
#
# COMPACT_ATOMS: atom_id res chain seq x y z
N ARG A 1 -17.95 9.23 32.49
CA ARG A 1 -19.17 8.68 31.83
C ARG A 1 -18.84 8.57 30.34
N LEU A 2 -19.12 7.42 29.73
CA LEU A 2 -18.94 7.27 28.29
C LEU A 2 -20.03 8.07 27.57
N PRO A 3 -19.70 8.73 26.42
CA PRO A 3 -20.68 9.44 25.64
C PRO A 3 -21.69 8.45 25.01
N GLU A 4 -22.92 8.91 24.85
CA GLU A 4 -23.96 8.15 24.18
C GLU A 4 -23.72 8.04 22.68
N GLU A 5 -24.28 7.03 22.04
CA GLU A 5 -24.13 6.77 20.61
C GLU A 5 -24.52 7.99 19.76
N THR A 6 -25.60 8.66 20.10
CA THR A 6 -26.07 9.89 19.44
C THR A 6 -25.04 11.02 19.49
N THR A 7 -24.36 11.17 20.62
CA THR A 7 -23.27 12.16 20.77
C THR A 7 -22.07 11.81 19.90
N ILE A 8 -21.67 10.53 19.90
CA ILE A 8 -20.56 10.06 19.03
C ILE A 8 -20.90 10.29 17.56
N ARG A 9 -22.10 9.94 17.12
CA ARG A 9 -22.56 10.15 15.74
C ARG A 9 -22.53 11.63 15.36
N ARG A 10 -23.02 12.52 16.24
CA ARG A 10 -23.01 13.97 16.01
C ARG A 10 -21.59 14.51 15.87
N VAL A 11 -20.67 14.12 16.73
CA VAL A 11 -19.27 14.51 16.64
C VAL A 11 -18.66 14.06 15.30
N LEU A 12 -18.81 12.78 14.93
CA LEU A 12 -18.27 12.23 13.69
C LEU A 12 -18.84 12.90 12.43
N SER A 13 -20.10 13.36 12.49
CA SER A 13 -20.71 14.06 11.35
C SER A 13 -20.27 15.52 11.22
N SER A 14 -19.71 16.13 12.28
CA SER A 14 -19.24 17.52 12.31
C SER A 14 -17.71 17.67 12.16
N VAL A 15 -16.96 16.55 12.20
CA VAL A 15 -15.50 16.58 12.07
C VAL A 15 -15.10 16.96 10.65
N ASP A 16 -14.15 17.87 10.51
CA ASP A 16 -13.45 18.09 9.23
C ASP A 16 -12.60 16.82 8.92
N GLY A 17 -13.08 16.05 7.96
CA GLY A 17 -12.44 14.80 7.57
C GLY A 17 -11.05 15.01 6.95
N ALA A 18 -10.82 16.14 6.27
CA ALA A 18 -9.50 16.44 5.70
C ALA A 18 -8.49 16.81 6.79
N ALA A 19 -8.89 17.63 7.75
CA ALA A 19 -8.06 17.98 8.88
C ALA A 19 -7.75 16.73 9.76
N LEU A 20 -8.73 15.84 9.95
CA LEU A 20 -8.53 14.59 10.67
C LEU A 20 -7.52 13.69 9.96
N ASP A 21 -7.67 13.48 8.65
CA ASP A 21 -6.74 12.69 7.84
C ASP A 21 -5.32 13.27 7.91
N ALA A 22 -5.20 14.59 7.83
CA ALA A 22 -3.92 15.29 7.92
C ALA A 22 -3.23 15.09 9.28
N ALA A 23 -3.96 15.30 10.37
CA ALA A 23 -3.44 15.17 11.72
C ALA A 23 -3.02 13.71 12.04
N VAL A 24 -3.89 12.75 11.72
CA VAL A 24 -3.61 11.32 11.92
C VAL A 24 -2.45 10.86 11.03
N GLY A 25 -2.42 11.30 9.77
CA GLY A 25 -1.34 10.96 8.85
C GLY A 25 0.02 11.44 9.34
N ALA A 26 0.14 12.70 9.76
CA ALA A 26 1.37 13.26 10.32
C ALA A 26 1.81 12.51 11.60
N TRP A 27 0.87 12.19 12.46
CA TRP A 27 1.14 11.42 13.67
C TRP A 27 1.61 9.99 13.36
N MET A 28 0.99 9.30 12.38
CA MET A 28 1.46 7.99 11.95
C MET A 28 2.83 8.05 11.29
N TRP A 29 3.08 9.09 10.49
CA TRP A 29 4.38 9.30 9.86
C TRP A 29 5.50 9.41 10.86
N SER A 30 5.31 10.15 11.95
CA SER A 30 6.31 10.28 13.01
C SER A 30 6.62 8.96 13.73
N ARG A 31 5.76 7.95 13.60
CA ARG A 31 5.90 6.62 14.20
C ARG A 31 6.43 5.54 13.24
N THR A 32 6.66 5.90 11.98
CA THR A 32 7.11 4.98 10.94
C THR A 32 8.47 5.41 10.41
N ALA A 33 9.55 4.77 10.84
CA ALA A 33 10.91 5.02 10.34
C ALA A 33 11.52 3.81 9.64
N ALA A 34 10.82 2.67 9.63
CA ALA A 34 11.32 1.43 9.07
C ALA A 34 11.44 1.48 7.53
N THR A 35 12.40 0.73 6.99
CA THR A 35 12.67 0.66 5.55
C THR A 35 12.46 -0.76 5.01
N VAL A 36 12.21 -0.85 3.71
CA VAL A 36 12.24 -2.10 2.97
C VAL A 36 13.38 -2.03 1.96
N ALA A 37 14.34 -2.92 2.10
CA ALA A 37 15.54 -2.92 1.25
C ALA A 37 16.23 -1.53 1.24
N GLY A 38 16.44 -0.95 2.44
CA GLY A 38 17.16 0.29 2.65
C GLY A 38 16.40 1.58 2.28
N ARG A 39 15.14 1.49 1.79
CA ARG A 39 14.34 2.67 1.41
C ARG A 39 12.98 2.66 2.07
N ARG A 40 12.44 3.85 2.31
CA ARG A 40 11.04 4.02 2.67
C ARG A 40 10.19 3.77 1.43
N VAL A 41 9.23 2.85 1.54
CA VAL A 41 8.38 2.43 0.41
C VAL A 41 6.93 2.62 0.77
N LEU A 42 6.20 3.31 -0.09
CA LEU A 42 4.81 3.69 0.10
C LEU A 42 3.94 3.04 -0.98
N ALA A 43 2.90 2.32 -0.59
CA ALA A 43 1.88 1.82 -1.51
C ALA A 43 0.71 2.79 -1.57
N VAL A 44 0.26 3.10 -2.77
CA VAL A 44 -0.90 3.95 -3.00
C VAL A 44 -1.98 3.13 -3.70
N ASP A 45 -3.19 3.12 -3.14
CA ASP A 45 -4.33 2.43 -3.73
C ASP A 45 -5.64 3.05 -3.27
N GLY A 46 -6.67 2.93 -4.09
CA GLY A 46 -8.01 3.47 -3.84
C GLY A 46 -8.99 2.41 -3.36
N LYS A 47 -9.94 2.82 -2.53
CA LYS A 47 -11.05 1.97 -2.09
C LYS A 47 -12.36 2.77 -2.09
N THR A 48 -13.37 2.20 -2.74
CA THR A 48 -14.74 2.74 -2.68
C THR A 48 -15.51 2.05 -1.55
N MET A 49 -16.05 2.84 -0.62
CA MET A 49 -16.97 2.38 0.40
C MET A 49 -18.37 2.25 -0.18
N ARG A 50 -18.97 1.06 -0.12
CA ARG A 50 -20.24 0.76 -0.80
C ARG A 50 -21.42 1.57 -0.27
N ALA A 51 -21.49 1.75 1.06
CA ALA A 51 -22.63 2.40 1.70
C ALA A 51 -22.85 3.85 1.27
N THR A 52 -21.78 4.60 1.02
CA THR A 52 -21.83 6.04 0.69
C THR A 52 -21.28 6.36 -0.69
N ALA A 53 -20.79 5.36 -1.43
CA ALA A 53 -20.03 5.54 -2.67
C ALA A 53 -18.81 6.47 -2.51
N THR A 54 -18.35 6.70 -1.28
CA THR A 54 -17.17 7.52 -1.01
C THR A 54 -15.92 6.77 -1.46
N HIS A 55 -15.16 7.38 -2.36
CA HIS A 55 -13.91 6.83 -2.85
C HIS A 55 -12.74 7.47 -2.11
N LEU A 56 -11.89 6.65 -1.50
CA LEU A 56 -10.74 7.09 -0.70
C LEU A 56 -9.46 6.52 -1.27
N LEU A 57 -8.50 7.40 -1.55
CA LEU A 57 -7.13 7.04 -1.86
C LEU A 57 -6.34 6.97 -0.56
N ALA A 58 -5.57 5.90 -0.34
CA ALA A 58 -4.78 5.70 0.87
C ALA A 58 -3.30 5.46 0.55
N VAL A 59 -2.42 5.90 1.46
CA VAL A 59 -0.98 5.63 1.40
C VAL A 59 -0.59 4.74 2.58
N LEU A 60 -0.07 3.57 2.27
CA LEU A 60 0.39 2.57 3.22
C LEU A 60 1.91 2.49 3.23
N ASP A 61 2.53 2.60 4.39
CA ASP A 61 3.95 2.28 4.57
C ASP A 61 4.17 0.75 4.47
N HIS A 62 5.02 0.31 3.56
CA HIS A 62 5.24 -1.12 3.29
C HIS A 62 5.83 -1.86 4.49
N ALA A 63 6.77 -1.24 5.18
CA ALA A 63 7.50 -1.88 6.28
C ALA A 63 6.58 -2.19 7.46
N THR A 64 5.82 -1.21 7.88
CA THR A 64 4.95 -1.30 9.07
C THR A 64 3.53 -1.72 8.72
N GLY A 65 3.04 -1.37 7.53
CA GLY A 65 1.65 -1.48 7.13
C GLY A 65 0.74 -0.44 7.80
N ALA A 66 1.33 0.63 8.31
CA ALA A 66 0.59 1.79 8.81
C ALA A 66 0.09 2.66 7.65
N VAL A 67 -1.09 3.23 7.80
CA VAL A 67 -1.64 4.22 6.86
C VAL A 67 -1.12 5.59 7.26
N VAL A 68 -0.37 6.23 6.37
CA VAL A 68 0.28 7.52 6.63
C VAL A 68 -0.41 8.69 5.93
N ALA A 69 -1.33 8.41 5.02
CA ALA A 69 -2.21 9.42 4.43
C ALA A 69 -3.49 8.79 3.91
N GLN A 70 -4.54 9.59 3.85
CA GLN A 70 -5.79 9.30 3.18
C GLN A 70 -6.37 10.59 2.60
N GLN A 71 -7.00 10.47 1.42
CA GLN A 71 -7.68 11.58 0.76
C GLN A 71 -8.94 11.09 0.07
N GLU A 72 -10.00 11.88 0.13
CA GLU A 72 -11.20 11.60 -0.65
C GLU A 72 -10.99 12.01 -2.12
N VAL A 73 -11.36 11.10 -3.02
CA VAL A 73 -11.39 11.37 -4.45
C VAL A 73 -12.74 11.96 -4.80
N GLY A 74 -12.75 13.21 -5.23
CA GLY A 74 -13.98 13.93 -5.52
C GLY A 74 -14.81 13.28 -6.64
N PRO A 75 -16.14 13.50 -6.66
CA PRO A 75 -17.06 12.83 -7.59
C PRO A 75 -16.84 13.20 -9.07
N LYS A 76 -16.17 14.33 -9.34
CA LYS A 76 -15.84 14.80 -10.70
C LYS A 76 -14.40 14.52 -11.12
N THR A 77 -13.66 13.74 -10.35
CA THR A 77 -12.26 13.39 -10.60
C THR A 77 -12.04 11.88 -10.45
N ASN A 78 -10.81 11.44 -10.61
CA ASN A 78 -10.43 10.04 -10.42
C ASN A 78 -9.11 9.98 -9.61
N GLU A 79 -8.64 8.78 -9.32
CA GLU A 79 -7.45 8.56 -8.51
C GLU A 79 -6.17 9.18 -9.11
N ILE A 80 -6.07 9.32 -10.43
CA ILE A 80 -4.84 9.79 -11.09
C ILE A 80 -4.47 11.23 -10.70
N PRO A 81 -5.36 12.24 -10.85
CA PRO A 81 -5.09 13.58 -10.34
C PRO A 81 -5.05 13.63 -8.81
N ALA A 82 -5.94 12.88 -8.11
CA ALA A 82 -5.95 12.83 -6.65
C ALA A 82 -4.63 12.36 -6.05
N LEU A 83 -3.95 11.39 -6.71
CA LEU A 83 -2.61 10.97 -6.27
C LEU A 83 -1.59 12.11 -6.36
N ARG A 84 -1.63 12.93 -7.40
CA ARG A 84 -0.70 14.07 -7.54
C ARG A 84 -0.93 15.11 -6.46
N ASP A 85 -2.19 15.47 -6.24
CA ASP A 85 -2.58 16.41 -5.18
C ASP A 85 -2.17 15.88 -3.79
N MET A 86 -2.32 14.57 -3.56
CA MET A 86 -1.89 13.91 -2.34
C MET A 86 -0.36 13.94 -2.16
N ILE A 87 0.42 13.74 -3.23
CA ILE A 87 1.88 13.82 -3.17
C ILE A 87 2.31 15.24 -2.78
N ASP A 88 1.69 16.26 -3.35
CA ASP A 88 1.96 17.65 -3.03
C ASP A 88 1.71 17.96 -1.57
N ASP A 89 0.58 17.53 -1.07
CA ASP A 89 0.17 17.70 0.31
C ASP A 89 1.10 16.92 1.29
N LEU A 90 1.50 15.70 0.93
CA LEU A 90 2.43 14.91 1.72
C LEU A 90 3.82 15.58 1.82
N VAL A 91 4.36 16.06 0.71
CA VAL A 91 5.65 16.75 0.69
C VAL A 91 5.62 18.04 1.51
N ALA A 92 4.52 18.79 1.44
CA ALA A 92 4.36 20.02 2.22
C ALA A 92 4.28 19.77 3.73
N ARG A 93 3.76 18.61 4.15
CA ARG A 93 3.46 18.32 5.56
C ARG A 93 4.41 17.34 6.23
N LEU A 94 5.02 16.43 5.47
CA LEU A 94 5.79 15.32 6.03
C LEU A 94 7.28 15.45 5.67
N PRO A 95 8.17 15.63 6.65
CA PRO A 95 9.59 15.64 6.41
C PRO A 95 10.10 14.25 6.01
N GLY A 96 11.11 14.17 5.15
CA GLY A 96 11.78 12.92 4.82
C GLY A 96 11.07 12.04 3.79
N LEU A 97 10.20 12.61 2.96
CA LEU A 97 9.69 11.96 1.74
C LEU A 97 10.73 11.90 0.63
N ASP A 98 11.77 12.73 0.72
CA ASP A 98 12.90 12.71 -0.20
C ASP A 98 13.55 11.31 -0.23
N GLY A 99 13.75 10.77 -1.42
CA GLY A 99 14.26 9.42 -1.62
C GLY A 99 13.27 8.27 -1.34
N ALA A 100 12.04 8.56 -0.90
CA ALA A 100 11.01 7.52 -0.74
C ALA A 100 10.57 6.95 -2.10
N VAL A 101 10.21 5.65 -2.10
CA VAL A 101 9.74 4.95 -3.29
C VAL A 101 8.23 4.79 -3.22
N THR A 102 7.52 5.32 -4.20
CA THR A 102 6.07 5.13 -4.36
C THR A 102 5.80 3.94 -5.27
N THR A 103 4.95 3.02 -4.82
CA THR A 103 4.38 1.95 -5.64
C THR A 103 2.89 2.20 -5.82
N ALA A 104 2.38 2.02 -7.03
CA ALA A 104 0.98 2.22 -7.34
C ALA A 104 0.50 1.22 -8.41
N ASP A 105 -0.82 1.01 -8.49
CA ASP A 105 -1.40 0.12 -9.51
C ASP A 105 -1.20 0.69 -10.93
N ALA A 106 -1.41 -0.16 -11.91
CA ALA A 106 -1.13 0.16 -13.32
C ALA A 106 -1.90 1.40 -13.83
N MET A 107 -3.05 1.74 -13.28
CA MET A 107 -3.76 2.96 -13.67
C MET A 107 -2.96 4.24 -13.38
N HIS A 108 -2.14 4.22 -12.34
CA HIS A 108 -1.24 5.31 -11.98
C HIS A 108 0.05 5.36 -12.81
N THR A 109 0.25 4.42 -13.73
CA THR A 109 1.38 4.44 -14.68
C THR A 109 1.13 5.52 -15.73
N GLN A 110 1.30 6.78 -15.32
CA GLN A 110 1.09 7.98 -16.11
C GLN A 110 2.34 8.85 -16.07
N ARG A 111 2.67 9.48 -17.21
CA ARG A 111 3.85 10.38 -17.32
C ARG A 111 3.81 11.46 -16.25
N ALA A 112 2.68 12.16 -16.14
CA ALA A 112 2.52 13.25 -15.18
C ALA A 112 2.64 12.79 -13.71
N THR A 113 2.26 11.56 -13.39
CA THR A 113 2.44 10.99 -12.04
C THR A 113 3.92 10.74 -11.74
N ALA A 114 4.66 10.16 -12.70
CA ALA A 114 6.09 9.92 -12.57
C ALA A 114 6.87 11.23 -12.41
N GLU A 115 6.56 12.23 -13.24
CA GLU A 115 7.13 13.57 -13.19
C GLU A 115 6.84 14.26 -11.84
N ALA A 116 5.60 14.18 -11.36
CA ALA A 116 5.21 14.77 -10.08
C ALA A 116 5.97 14.19 -8.89
N ILE A 117 6.14 12.86 -8.83
CA ILE A 117 6.92 12.19 -7.78
C ILE A 117 8.39 12.60 -7.87
N THR A 118 8.97 12.56 -9.07
CA THR A 118 10.40 12.85 -9.26
C THR A 118 10.73 14.32 -8.99
N ALA A 119 9.86 15.24 -9.38
CA ALA A 119 10.04 16.68 -9.13
C ALA A 119 10.09 17.02 -7.62
N ARG A 120 9.63 16.11 -6.77
CA ARG A 120 9.62 16.25 -5.31
C ARG A 120 10.66 15.38 -4.61
N GLY A 121 11.69 14.93 -5.36
CA GLY A 121 12.78 14.11 -4.81
C GLY A 121 12.42 12.65 -4.55
N GLY A 122 11.19 12.23 -4.84
CA GLY A 122 10.75 10.86 -4.68
C GLY A 122 11.12 9.95 -5.85
N HIS A 123 11.03 8.65 -5.62
CA HIS A 123 11.19 7.60 -6.62
C HIS A 123 9.89 6.82 -6.79
N TRP A 124 9.80 6.06 -7.86
CA TRP A 124 8.61 5.29 -8.14
C TRP A 124 8.94 3.93 -8.80
N VAL A 125 8.05 2.97 -8.54
CA VAL A 125 7.98 1.69 -9.24
C VAL A 125 6.54 1.50 -9.70
N LEU A 126 6.34 1.47 -11.02
CA LEU A 126 5.03 1.42 -11.64
C LEU A 126 4.87 0.16 -12.49
N THR A 127 3.74 -0.52 -12.30
CA THR A 127 3.38 -1.70 -13.08
C THR A 127 2.80 -1.30 -14.43
N VAL A 128 3.28 -1.90 -15.52
CA VAL A 128 2.82 -1.61 -16.88
C VAL A 128 1.86 -2.70 -17.35
N LYS A 129 0.62 -2.32 -17.66
CA LYS A 129 -0.43 -3.19 -18.20
C LYS A 129 -1.01 -2.63 -19.51
N ALA A 130 -2.11 -3.21 -19.97
CA ALA A 130 -2.74 -2.86 -21.26
C ALA A 130 -3.28 -1.42 -21.34
N ASN A 131 -3.43 -0.72 -20.22
CA ASN A 131 -3.75 0.72 -20.19
C ASN A 131 -2.64 1.60 -20.78
N GLN A 132 -1.42 1.07 -20.91
CA GLN A 132 -0.26 1.71 -21.57
C GLN A 132 0.23 0.81 -22.73
N PRO A 133 -0.53 0.66 -23.81
CA PRO A 133 -0.27 -0.37 -24.82
C PRO A 133 1.06 -0.21 -25.56
N ARG A 134 1.46 1.04 -25.87
CA ARG A 134 2.74 1.32 -26.54
C ARG A 134 3.92 0.97 -25.63
N LEU A 135 3.91 1.44 -24.38
CA LEU A 135 4.94 1.14 -23.41
C LEU A 135 5.03 -0.37 -23.12
N LEU A 136 3.89 -1.04 -22.99
CA LEU A 136 3.85 -2.49 -22.78
C LEU A 136 4.44 -3.25 -23.97
N ALA A 137 4.17 -2.81 -25.20
CA ALA A 137 4.75 -3.40 -26.40
C ALA A 137 6.28 -3.21 -26.43
N GLN A 138 6.76 -2.02 -26.10
CA GLN A 138 8.19 -1.73 -25.97
C GLN A 138 8.86 -2.65 -24.94
N LEU A 139 8.27 -2.79 -23.73
CA LEU A 139 8.82 -3.67 -22.69
C LEU A 139 8.83 -5.15 -23.11
N LYS A 140 7.79 -5.61 -23.81
CA LYS A 140 7.74 -6.98 -24.33
C LYS A 140 8.80 -7.29 -25.38
N ALA A 141 9.21 -6.29 -26.17
CA ALA A 141 10.18 -6.44 -27.24
C ALA A 141 11.64 -6.52 -26.75
N LEU A 142 11.91 -6.25 -25.47
CA LEU A 142 13.25 -6.31 -24.90
C LEU A 142 13.82 -7.75 -24.91
N PRO A 143 15.16 -7.91 -24.94
CA PRO A 143 15.85 -9.20 -25.09
C PRO A 143 15.80 -10.03 -23.79
N TRP A 144 14.61 -10.31 -23.29
CA TRP A 144 14.42 -11.04 -22.05
C TRP A 144 14.97 -12.47 -22.04
N LYS A 145 15.20 -13.08 -23.21
CA LYS A 145 15.79 -14.42 -23.31
C LYS A 145 17.22 -14.41 -22.79
N ASP A 146 17.98 -13.39 -23.14
CA ASP A 146 19.41 -13.26 -22.87
C ASP A 146 19.69 -12.54 -21.55
N THR A 147 18.65 -12.04 -20.88
CA THR A 147 18.78 -11.32 -19.61
C THR A 147 18.93 -12.30 -18.45
N PRO A 148 19.94 -12.12 -17.58
CA PRO A 148 20.07 -12.90 -16.34
C PRO A 148 18.81 -12.86 -15.50
N ALA A 149 18.54 -13.96 -14.80
CA ALA A 149 17.33 -14.10 -13.99
C ALA A 149 17.66 -14.50 -12.55
N THR A 150 17.07 -13.78 -11.61
CA THR A 150 17.01 -14.21 -10.19
C THR A 150 15.70 -14.95 -9.97
N THR A 151 15.76 -16.06 -9.26
CA THR A 151 14.58 -16.88 -8.96
C THR A 151 14.44 -17.10 -7.47
N ALA A 152 13.24 -16.80 -6.95
CA ALA A 152 12.83 -17.13 -5.59
C ALA A 152 11.62 -18.07 -5.62
N ALA A 153 11.54 -18.97 -4.66
CA ALA A 153 10.42 -19.89 -4.53
C ALA A 153 9.95 -19.97 -3.07
N GLU A 154 8.65 -20.01 -2.89
CA GLU A 154 8.02 -20.12 -1.59
C GLU A 154 6.90 -21.17 -1.59
N ARG A 155 6.68 -21.80 -0.44
CA ARG A 155 5.53 -22.67 -0.20
C ARG A 155 4.68 -22.06 0.91
N SER A 156 3.42 -21.83 0.63
CA SER A 156 2.48 -21.27 1.59
C SER A 156 1.07 -21.76 1.30
N HIS A 157 0.33 -22.16 2.35
CA HIS A 157 -1.09 -22.56 2.26
C HIS A 157 -1.39 -23.57 1.14
N GLY A 158 -0.57 -24.62 0.99
CA GLY A 158 -0.75 -25.66 -0.04
C GLY A 158 -0.41 -25.21 -1.47
N ARG A 159 0.19 -24.03 -1.64
CA ARG A 159 0.60 -23.48 -2.94
C ARG A 159 2.12 -23.40 -3.02
N TYR A 160 2.66 -23.73 -4.18
CA TYR A 160 4.05 -23.46 -4.53
C TYR A 160 4.10 -22.30 -5.53
N VAL A 161 4.80 -21.25 -5.15
CA VAL A 161 4.95 -20.05 -5.98
C VAL A 161 6.42 -19.86 -6.31
N ARG A 162 6.74 -19.82 -7.60
CA ARG A 162 8.07 -19.48 -8.11
C ARG A 162 7.99 -18.13 -8.80
N ARG A 163 8.86 -17.21 -8.40
CA ARG A 163 9.05 -15.91 -9.05
C ARG A 163 10.39 -15.85 -9.72
N THR A 164 10.40 -15.49 -10.97
CA THR A 164 11.61 -15.24 -11.76
C THR A 164 11.62 -13.76 -12.15
N ILE A 165 12.71 -13.08 -11.84
CA ILE A 165 12.89 -11.64 -12.03
C ILE A 165 14.02 -11.45 -13.00
N LYS A 166 13.77 -10.64 -14.01
CA LYS A 166 14.77 -10.16 -14.97
C LYS A 166 14.69 -8.65 -15.00
N ALA A 167 15.84 -7.98 -15.03
CA ALA A 167 15.91 -6.54 -15.10
C ALA A 167 16.94 -6.10 -16.11
N LEU A 168 16.70 -4.96 -16.72
CA LEU A 168 17.59 -4.28 -17.66
C LEU A 168 17.59 -2.79 -17.33
N GLN A 169 18.70 -2.12 -17.60
CA GLN A 169 18.68 -0.66 -17.67
C GLN A 169 17.69 -0.24 -18.75
N ALA A 170 16.88 0.77 -18.46
CA ALA A 170 15.91 1.26 -19.42
C ALA A 170 16.63 1.83 -20.66
N PRO A 171 16.41 1.27 -21.86
CA PRO A 171 16.96 1.85 -23.09
C PRO A 171 16.40 3.26 -23.32
N GLN A 172 17.15 4.13 -23.95
CA GLN A 172 16.75 5.52 -24.23
C GLN A 172 15.47 5.64 -25.07
N TRP A 173 15.16 4.62 -25.88
CA TRP A 173 13.93 4.60 -26.68
C TRP A 173 12.66 4.20 -25.90
N ILE A 174 12.80 3.81 -24.63
CA ILE A 174 11.65 3.67 -23.74
C ILE A 174 11.14 5.06 -23.38
N ASP A 175 10.05 5.46 -24.04
CA ASP A 175 9.48 6.79 -23.90
C ASP A 175 8.64 6.89 -22.61
N PHE A 176 9.33 6.93 -21.44
CA PHE A 176 8.68 7.21 -20.16
C PHE A 176 9.62 8.05 -19.27
N PRO A 177 9.10 9.15 -18.66
CA PRO A 177 9.92 10.10 -17.90
C PRO A 177 10.68 9.43 -16.78
N ASN A 178 11.99 9.69 -16.69
CA ASN A 178 12.85 9.23 -15.59
C ASN A 178 12.90 7.70 -15.39
N ALA A 179 12.47 6.91 -16.36
CA ALA A 179 12.63 5.46 -16.29
C ALA A 179 14.10 5.08 -16.40
N ALA A 180 14.69 4.53 -15.34
CA ALA A 180 16.08 4.11 -15.29
C ALA A 180 16.24 2.58 -15.40
N GLN A 181 15.24 1.82 -14.93
CA GLN A 181 15.24 0.37 -14.92
C GLN A 181 13.91 -0.19 -15.40
N VAL A 182 13.95 -1.30 -16.12
CA VAL A 182 12.77 -2.06 -16.57
C VAL A 182 12.85 -3.50 -16.08
N LEU A 183 11.71 -4.08 -15.67
CA LEU A 183 11.64 -5.41 -15.10
C LEU A 183 10.59 -6.28 -15.78
N GLN A 184 10.94 -7.57 -15.92
CA GLN A 184 9.99 -8.63 -16.21
C GLN A 184 9.92 -9.58 -15.00
N ILE A 185 8.75 -9.70 -14.42
CA ILE A 185 8.49 -10.58 -13.26
C ILE A 185 7.54 -11.68 -13.70
N ARG A 186 8.02 -12.91 -13.72
CA ARG A 186 7.23 -14.09 -14.04
C ARG A 186 6.89 -14.85 -12.77
N ARG A 187 5.61 -14.93 -12.47
CA ARG A 187 5.07 -15.68 -11.33
C ARG A 187 4.41 -16.95 -11.81
N THR A 188 4.94 -18.09 -11.41
CA THR A 188 4.33 -19.40 -11.65
C THR A 188 3.79 -19.92 -10.34
N ARG A 189 2.49 -20.19 -10.30
CA ARG A 189 1.78 -20.75 -9.15
C ARG A 189 1.37 -22.19 -9.47
N THR A 190 1.73 -23.13 -8.62
CA THR A 190 1.25 -24.49 -8.67
C THR A 190 0.37 -24.74 -7.44
N THR A 191 -0.86 -25.14 -7.66
CA THR A 191 -1.85 -25.43 -6.60
C THR A 191 -2.32 -26.88 -6.79
N ARG A 192 -2.30 -27.65 -5.71
CA ARG A 192 -2.90 -29.00 -5.73
C ARG A 192 -4.41 -28.88 -5.74
N THR A 193 -5.05 -29.48 -6.71
CA THR A 193 -6.51 -29.55 -6.80
C THR A 193 -7.08 -30.68 -5.95
N LYS A 194 -8.39 -30.69 -5.74
CA LYS A 194 -9.07 -31.74 -5.00
C LYS A 194 -8.83 -33.14 -5.59
N ASP A 195 -8.71 -33.22 -6.90
CA ASP A 195 -8.47 -34.47 -7.66
C ASP A 195 -6.99 -34.89 -7.67
N ALA A 196 -6.17 -34.39 -6.72
CA ALA A 196 -4.73 -34.63 -6.61
C ALA A 196 -3.88 -34.19 -7.82
N SER A 197 -4.48 -33.56 -8.82
CA SER A 197 -3.78 -32.97 -9.95
C SER A 197 -3.14 -31.63 -9.57
N ASN A 198 -2.13 -31.20 -10.33
CA ASN A 198 -1.44 -29.92 -10.11
C ASN A 198 -1.92 -28.90 -11.17
N LYS A 199 -2.69 -27.89 -10.73
CA LYS A 199 -3.00 -26.76 -11.58
C LYS A 199 -1.84 -25.77 -11.54
N ARG A 200 -1.24 -25.51 -12.71
CA ARG A 200 -0.16 -24.54 -12.89
C ARG A 200 -0.68 -23.31 -13.65
N THR A 201 -0.48 -22.12 -13.09
CA THR A 201 -0.76 -20.86 -13.75
C THR A 201 0.51 -20.02 -13.81
N THR A 202 0.73 -19.33 -14.93
CA THR A 202 1.87 -18.43 -15.10
C THR A 202 1.36 -17.05 -15.49
N GLU A 203 1.84 -16.05 -14.80
CA GLU A 203 1.57 -14.64 -15.05
C GLU A 203 2.90 -13.92 -15.27
N THR A 204 2.95 -13.04 -16.27
CA THR A 204 4.10 -12.17 -16.50
C THR A 204 3.68 -10.73 -16.34
N VAL A 205 4.35 -10.01 -15.43
CA VAL A 205 4.15 -8.60 -15.14
C VAL A 205 5.38 -7.84 -15.60
N TYR A 206 5.16 -6.68 -16.21
CA TYR A 206 6.21 -5.73 -16.55
C TYR A 206 6.13 -4.52 -15.62
N ALA A 207 7.27 -3.99 -15.25
CA ALA A 207 7.37 -2.80 -14.43
C ALA A 207 8.50 -1.89 -14.91
N ILE A 208 8.38 -0.62 -14.55
CA ILE A 208 9.39 0.41 -14.75
C ILE A 208 9.73 1.04 -13.41
N CYS A 209 10.97 1.47 -13.23
CA CYS A 209 11.48 2.06 -12.01
C CYS A 209 12.33 3.29 -12.33
N SER A 210 12.21 4.33 -11.50
CA SER A 210 13.01 5.55 -11.61
C SER A 210 14.43 5.42 -11.07
N LEU A 211 14.73 4.36 -10.32
CA LEU A 211 16.06 4.04 -9.83
C LEU A 211 16.76 3.07 -10.78
N ASP A 212 18.03 3.24 -10.98
CA ASP A 212 18.86 2.29 -11.74
C ASP A 212 19.15 1.00 -10.94
N MET A 213 19.82 0.05 -11.57
CA MET A 213 20.10 -1.26 -10.98
C MET A 213 21.16 -1.22 -9.87
N ILE A 214 21.91 -0.13 -9.73
CA ILE A 214 22.90 0.09 -8.67
C ILE A 214 22.17 0.63 -7.43
N ALA A 215 21.36 1.67 -7.61
CA ALA A 215 20.61 2.31 -6.54
C ALA A 215 19.44 1.44 -6.03
N ALA A 216 18.90 0.55 -6.88
CA ALA A 216 17.85 -0.40 -6.56
C ALA A 216 18.09 -1.74 -7.27
N PRO A 217 18.80 -2.69 -6.65
CA PRO A 217 18.96 -4.03 -7.20
C PRO A 217 17.62 -4.68 -7.58
N PRO A 218 17.56 -5.53 -8.61
CA PRO A 218 16.30 -6.07 -9.14
C PRO A 218 15.44 -6.83 -8.13
N ASP A 219 16.06 -7.50 -7.16
CA ASP A 219 15.37 -8.18 -6.06
C ASP A 219 14.70 -7.20 -5.09
N HIS A 220 15.31 -6.03 -4.84
CA HIS A 220 14.68 -4.97 -4.06
C HIS A 220 13.43 -4.42 -4.75
N VAL A 221 13.54 -4.10 -6.04
CA VAL A 221 12.39 -3.59 -6.82
C VAL A 221 11.27 -4.64 -6.88
N ALA A 222 11.62 -5.91 -7.04
CA ALA A 222 10.64 -6.98 -7.04
C ALA A 222 9.96 -7.16 -5.67
N ALA A 223 10.70 -6.97 -4.57
CA ALA A 223 10.13 -6.99 -3.22
C ALA A 223 9.15 -5.81 -3.03
N TRP A 224 9.45 -4.63 -3.55
CA TRP A 224 8.56 -3.48 -3.50
C TRP A 224 7.28 -3.71 -4.32
N ILE A 225 7.40 -4.27 -5.54
CA ILE A 225 6.21 -4.63 -6.36
C ILE A 225 5.36 -5.68 -5.65
N GLN A 226 5.98 -6.68 -5.02
CA GLN A 226 5.26 -7.68 -4.24
C GLN A 226 4.59 -7.06 -3.00
N GLY A 227 5.30 -6.16 -2.33
CA GLY A 227 4.83 -5.47 -1.12
C GLY A 227 3.66 -4.52 -1.39
N HIS A 228 3.51 -4.01 -2.63
CA HIS A 228 2.37 -3.19 -3.02
C HIS A 228 1.03 -3.88 -2.73
N TRP A 229 0.92 -5.19 -2.94
CA TRP A 229 -0.28 -5.97 -2.60
C TRP A 229 -0.57 -6.02 -1.10
N GLY A 230 0.35 -5.51 -0.30
CA GLY A 230 0.15 -5.33 1.13
C GLY A 230 -1.01 -4.39 1.43
N ILE A 231 -1.24 -3.34 0.64
CA ILE A 231 -2.34 -2.41 0.86
C ILE A 231 -3.69 -3.11 0.75
N GLU A 232 -3.88 -3.97 -0.25
CA GLU A 232 -5.11 -4.75 -0.42
C GLU A 232 -5.33 -5.72 0.75
N ASN A 233 -4.31 -6.55 1.08
CA ASN A 233 -4.45 -7.61 2.07
C ASN A 233 -4.38 -7.10 3.52
N ARG A 234 -3.59 -6.07 3.77
CA ARG A 234 -3.34 -5.56 5.13
C ARG A 234 -4.26 -4.39 5.49
N LEU A 235 -4.85 -3.69 4.52
CA LEU A 235 -5.74 -2.56 4.76
C LEU A 235 -7.16 -2.86 4.28
N HIS A 236 -7.39 -2.96 2.98
CA HIS A 236 -8.74 -3.04 2.42
C HIS A 236 -9.47 -4.29 2.89
N TRP A 237 -8.85 -5.47 2.80
CA TRP A 237 -9.43 -6.72 3.31
C TRP A 237 -9.75 -6.66 4.81
N VAL A 238 -8.88 -6.05 5.61
CA VAL A 238 -9.12 -5.92 7.06
C VAL A 238 -10.30 -4.99 7.34
N ARG A 239 -10.44 -3.90 6.60
CA ARG A 239 -11.60 -3.01 6.71
C ARG A 239 -12.89 -3.75 6.35
N ASP A 240 -12.88 -4.55 5.29
CA ASP A 240 -14.07 -5.28 4.84
C ASP A 240 -14.41 -6.46 5.74
N VAL A 241 -13.43 -7.26 6.13
CA VAL A 241 -13.67 -8.53 6.83
C VAL A 241 -13.65 -8.38 8.36
N THR A 242 -12.71 -7.60 8.91
CA THR A 242 -12.58 -7.46 10.37
C THR A 242 -13.50 -6.37 10.90
N PHE A 243 -13.63 -5.26 10.19
CA PHE A 243 -14.47 -4.13 10.60
C PHE A 243 -15.85 -4.14 9.93
N ASP A 244 -16.08 -5.05 8.97
CA ASP A 244 -17.37 -5.20 8.24
C ASP A 244 -17.85 -3.86 7.64
N GLU A 245 -16.89 -3.08 7.09
CA GLU A 245 -17.10 -1.69 6.70
C GLU A 245 -18.23 -1.51 5.69
N ASP A 246 -18.32 -2.41 4.73
CA ASP A 246 -19.31 -2.35 3.66
C ASP A 246 -20.75 -2.58 4.15
N ARG A 247 -20.93 -3.16 5.35
CA ARG A 247 -22.26 -3.38 5.95
C ARG A 247 -22.70 -2.20 6.80
N HIS A 248 -21.78 -1.34 7.24
CA HIS A 248 -22.13 -0.22 8.10
C HIS A 248 -22.90 0.85 7.33
N GLN A 249 -24.11 1.13 7.78
CA GLN A 249 -24.95 2.21 7.26
C GLN A 249 -24.51 3.54 7.87
N LEU A 250 -23.68 4.29 7.16
CA LEU A 250 -23.22 5.61 7.58
C LEU A 250 -24.06 6.70 6.88
N PRO A 251 -24.57 7.69 7.62
CA PRO A 251 -25.57 8.62 7.09
C PRO A 251 -24.98 9.64 6.08
N THR A 252 -23.69 9.94 6.16
CA THR A 252 -23.02 10.96 5.33
C THR A 252 -21.63 10.52 4.89
N THR A 253 -21.13 11.12 3.81
CA THR A 253 -19.74 10.94 3.32
C THR A 253 -18.73 11.38 4.37
N THR A 254 -18.99 12.48 5.11
CA THR A 254 -18.15 12.98 6.20
C THR A 254 -17.98 11.92 7.30
N THR A 255 -19.08 11.35 7.78
CA THR A 255 -19.03 10.27 8.79
C THR A 255 -18.30 9.04 8.26
N ALA A 256 -18.54 8.67 7.01
CA ALA A 256 -17.89 7.55 6.36
C ALA A 256 -16.37 7.74 6.30
N ARG A 257 -15.90 8.94 5.87
CA ARG A 257 -14.49 9.31 5.84
C ARG A 257 -13.86 9.28 7.24
N ALA A 258 -14.47 9.92 8.23
CA ALA A 258 -13.98 9.91 9.61
C ALA A 258 -13.86 8.48 10.17
N MET A 259 -14.86 7.63 9.93
CA MET A 259 -14.81 6.23 10.35
C MET A 259 -13.74 5.42 9.63
N ALA A 260 -13.47 5.70 8.35
CA ALA A 260 -12.37 5.08 7.61
C ALA A 260 -11.01 5.47 8.24
N THR A 261 -10.81 6.75 8.56
CA THR A 261 -9.61 7.24 9.24
C THR A 261 -9.42 6.57 10.61
N LEU A 262 -10.46 6.43 11.42
CA LEU A 262 -10.39 5.76 12.71
C LEU A 262 -10.06 4.26 12.57
N ARG A 263 -10.63 3.56 11.57
CA ARG A 263 -10.28 2.15 11.29
C ARG A 263 -8.83 2.02 10.84
N ASN A 264 -8.39 2.90 9.94
CA ASN A 264 -6.99 2.94 9.49
C ASN A 264 -6.04 3.18 10.67
N THR A 265 -6.41 4.07 11.58
CA THR A 265 -5.65 4.37 12.81
C THR A 265 -5.55 3.13 13.70
N ALA A 266 -6.65 2.47 13.97
CA ALA A 266 -6.67 1.24 14.79
C ALA A 266 -5.81 0.13 14.16
N ILE A 267 -5.94 -0.10 12.85
CA ILE A 267 -5.12 -1.06 12.11
C ILE A 267 -3.64 -0.72 12.21
N SER A 268 -3.28 0.55 12.01
CA SER A 268 -1.90 1.04 12.05
C SER A 268 -1.28 0.87 13.43
N LEU A 269 -1.99 1.27 14.48
CA LEU A 269 -1.53 1.15 15.86
C LEU A 269 -1.32 -0.30 16.28
N ILE A 270 -2.26 -1.20 15.95
CA ILE A 270 -2.10 -2.63 16.24
C ILE A 270 -0.84 -3.19 15.61
N ARG A 271 -0.48 -2.75 14.41
CA ARG A 271 0.73 -3.21 13.73
C ARG A 271 2.01 -2.61 14.30
N LEU A 272 1.96 -1.36 14.68
CA LEU A 272 3.11 -0.68 15.30
C LEU A 272 3.40 -1.20 16.71
N THR A 273 2.36 -1.58 17.47
CA THR A 273 2.51 -2.12 18.83
C THR A 273 2.76 -3.63 18.88
N SER A 274 2.46 -4.34 17.80
CA SER A 274 2.68 -5.79 17.67
C SER A 274 3.63 -6.08 16.49
N PRO A 275 4.90 -5.66 16.56
CA PRO A 275 5.84 -5.95 15.50
C PRO A 275 5.94 -7.45 15.27
N ASP A 276 6.18 -7.86 14.04
CA ASP A 276 6.38 -9.25 13.65
C ASP A 276 7.54 -9.88 14.46
N HIS A 277 7.22 -10.45 15.60
CA HIS A 277 8.21 -11.09 16.46
C HIS A 277 8.75 -12.35 15.76
N PRO A 278 10.07 -12.50 15.60
CA PRO A 278 10.68 -13.64 14.88
C PRO A 278 10.51 -14.98 15.58
N SER A 279 10.03 -15.01 16.83
CA SER A 279 9.84 -16.28 17.54
C SER A 279 8.53 -16.95 17.13
N ARG A 280 8.65 -18.11 16.48
CA ARG A 280 7.59 -19.01 16.01
C ARG A 280 6.60 -19.51 17.09
N GLN A 281 6.75 -19.12 18.34
CA GLN A 281 5.99 -19.70 19.46
C GLN A 281 4.81 -18.88 19.98
N ARG A 282 4.61 -17.64 19.57
CA ARG A 282 3.38 -16.91 19.88
C ARG A 282 2.48 -16.85 18.65
N ARG A 283 1.29 -17.43 18.73
CA ARG A 283 0.20 -17.20 17.76
C ARG A 283 0.09 -15.67 17.56
N LYS A 284 0.41 -15.19 16.34
CA LYS A 284 0.19 -13.79 15.97
C LYS A 284 -1.24 -13.45 16.31
N SER A 285 -1.45 -12.50 17.23
CA SER A 285 -2.80 -12.03 17.52
C SER A 285 -3.35 -11.37 16.25
N SER A 286 -4.51 -11.80 15.80
CA SER A 286 -5.17 -11.18 14.64
C SER A 286 -5.64 -9.78 15.03
N ILE A 287 -5.78 -8.87 14.04
CA ILE A 287 -6.34 -7.53 14.30
C ILE A 287 -7.67 -7.65 15.03
N ALA A 288 -8.55 -8.58 14.63
CA ALA A 288 -9.82 -8.84 15.30
C ALA A 288 -9.66 -9.25 16.78
N SER A 289 -8.68 -10.09 17.12
CA SER A 289 -8.43 -10.47 18.52
C SER A 289 -7.87 -9.31 19.34
N THR A 290 -7.01 -8.50 18.76
CA THR A 290 -6.47 -7.31 19.43
C THR A 290 -7.54 -6.25 19.64
N CYS A 291 -8.41 -6.01 18.67
CA CYS A 291 -9.55 -5.09 18.84
C CYS A 291 -10.46 -5.54 19.99
N ARG A 292 -10.76 -6.85 20.11
CA ARG A 292 -11.54 -7.38 21.24
C ARG A 292 -10.83 -7.17 22.58
N TYR A 293 -9.52 -7.43 22.62
CA TYR A 293 -8.72 -7.20 23.81
C TYR A 293 -8.73 -5.72 24.22
N TRP A 294 -8.53 -4.81 23.28
CA TRP A 294 -8.56 -3.37 23.53
C TRP A 294 -9.92 -2.89 24.02
N ALA A 295 -11.00 -3.40 23.48
CA ALA A 295 -12.37 -3.07 23.92
C ALA A 295 -12.64 -3.48 25.36
N THR A 296 -12.03 -4.58 25.82
CA THR A 296 -12.21 -5.08 27.21
C THR A 296 -11.16 -4.53 28.20
N HIS A 297 -10.09 -3.89 27.72
CA HIS A 297 -8.99 -3.35 28.54
C HIS A 297 -8.67 -1.88 28.19
N PRO A 298 -9.64 -0.95 28.32
CA PRO A 298 -9.49 0.41 27.81
C PRO A 298 -8.33 1.19 28.46
N HIS A 299 -8.06 1.01 29.75
CA HIS A 299 -6.96 1.70 30.44
C HIS A 299 -5.59 1.24 29.91
N GLN A 300 -5.37 -0.06 29.72
CA GLN A 300 -4.13 -0.59 29.17
C GLN A 300 -3.94 -0.15 27.72
N THR A 301 -5.03 -0.12 26.97
CA THR A 301 -5.04 0.36 25.59
C THR A 301 -4.61 1.82 25.51
N LEU A 302 -5.15 2.70 26.36
CA LEU A 302 -4.75 4.10 26.40
C LEU A 302 -3.27 4.27 26.75
N GLN A 303 -2.75 3.50 27.70
CA GLN A 303 -1.31 3.52 28.03
C GLN A 303 -0.46 3.15 26.82
N GLN A 304 -0.82 2.08 26.08
CA GLN A 304 -0.11 1.67 24.87
C GLN A 304 -0.16 2.73 23.75
N LEU A 305 -1.30 3.40 23.58
CA LEU A 305 -1.48 4.42 22.56
C LEU A 305 -0.72 5.71 22.86
N THR A 306 -0.54 6.04 24.15
CA THR A 306 0.15 7.27 24.60
C THR A 306 1.65 7.08 24.76
N GLN A 307 2.15 5.85 24.84
CA GLN A 307 3.59 5.59 24.85
C GLN A 307 4.20 5.99 23.50
N GLN A 308 5.23 6.83 23.55
CA GLN A 308 6.03 7.09 22.35
C GLN A 308 6.74 5.80 21.92
N PRO A 309 6.86 5.52 20.62
CA PRO A 309 7.70 4.43 20.17
C PRO A 309 9.11 4.69 20.70
N THR A 310 9.69 3.69 21.33
CA THR A 310 11.11 3.71 21.70
C THR A 310 11.93 3.84 20.42
N PRO A 311 12.92 4.75 20.36
CA PRO A 311 13.70 5.00 19.16
C PRO A 311 14.46 3.76 18.67
#